data_0d5a2505d8b4ca62d1b2f3a13fececcb
#
_entry.id   0d5a2505d8b4ca62d1b2f3a13fececcb
#
_cell.length_a   1.000
_cell.length_b   1.000
_cell.length_c   1.000
_cell.angle_alpha   90.00
_cell.angle_beta   90.00
_cell.angle_gamma   90.00
#
_symmetry.space_group_name_H-M   'P 1'
#
loop_
_entity.id
_entity.type
_entity.pdbx_description
1 polymer ?
#
loop_
_entity_poly.entity_id
_entity_poly.type
_entity_poly.pdbx_seq_one_letter_code
_entity_poly.pdbx_strand_id
1 'polypeptide(L)'
;MKRVFLIVLDSFGIGEMPDAAAYGDINVNTLGSVSKSPFFHMENMKNMGLFNIDGVEVGEKTDHPTAAYTRMTERSRGKDTTIGHWEIAGIYSPKPLPTYPDGFPEDVLEEFRIRTGRDVLCNKPYSGTQVIADYGDEHVRTGKLIVYTSADSVFQIAAHEDVVPVEQLYDYCRIARQILQGEHGVGRVIARPFIGESGHYTRTPRRHDFSLLPPAVTMLDQLKAAGKDVIAVGKIQDIFVGRGITEHVYTSGNAEGIERTLEYLDKDFEGLCFINLVDYDMLYGHRRDVDGYAKALAYFDEKLPEIQAHMKPEDILMITADHGCDPAYTATTGHTREYTPFLMYGAPVTPGNRGTRPTFSDIGATVLDYFGIQPEFEGSSVLKADPS
;
A
#
# COMPACT_ATOMS: atom_id res chain seq x y z
N MET A 1 -18.14 -15.65 -16.82
CA MET A 1 -17.52 -15.55 -15.46
C MET A 1 -16.84 -14.19 -15.36
N LYS A 2 -17.37 -13.31 -14.54
CA LYS A 2 -16.84 -11.95 -14.39
C LYS A 2 -15.61 -11.94 -13.49
N ARG A 3 -14.51 -11.34 -13.99
CA ARG A 3 -13.28 -11.17 -13.21
C ARG A 3 -12.78 -9.73 -13.34
N VAL A 4 -12.27 -9.19 -12.25
CA VAL A 4 -11.57 -7.91 -12.21
C VAL A 4 -10.14 -8.15 -11.75
N PHE A 5 -9.18 -7.63 -12.51
CA PHE A 5 -7.76 -7.61 -12.15
C PHE A 5 -7.38 -6.17 -11.81
N LEU A 6 -7.22 -5.89 -10.53
CA LEU A 6 -6.87 -4.55 -10.03
C LEU A 6 -5.40 -4.52 -9.65
N ILE A 7 -4.59 -3.82 -10.44
CA ILE A 7 -3.15 -3.69 -10.26
C ILE A 7 -2.83 -2.32 -9.69
N VAL A 8 -2.19 -2.30 -8.53
CA VAL A 8 -1.66 -1.08 -7.93
C VAL A 8 -0.17 -0.98 -8.25
N LEU A 9 0.20 0.08 -8.98
CA LEU A 9 1.58 0.51 -9.17
C LEU A 9 1.94 1.36 -7.93
N ASP A 10 2.50 0.73 -6.92
CA ASP A 10 2.71 1.34 -5.61
C ASP A 10 3.55 2.62 -5.72
N SER A 11 2.98 3.73 -5.28
CA SER A 11 3.54 5.09 -5.33
C SER A 11 3.50 5.83 -6.67
N PHE A 12 2.81 5.32 -7.68
CA PHE A 12 2.81 5.99 -8.99
C PHE A 12 1.84 7.19 -9.05
N GLY A 13 2.22 8.29 -8.40
CA GLY A 13 1.51 9.56 -8.48
C GLY A 13 1.63 10.24 -9.84
N ILE A 14 0.67 11.10 -10.15
CA ILE A 14 0.59 11.82 -11.44
C ILE A 14 0.50 13.34 -11.28
N GLY A 15 0.94 13.86 -10.14
CA GLY A 15 1.02 15.29 -9.91
C GLY A 15 0.42 15.73 -8.58
N GLU A 16 0.90 16.89 -8.14
CA GLU A 16 0.57 17.50 -6.87
C GLU A 16 -0.95 17.66 -6.66
N MET A 17 -1.45 17.21 -5.51
CA MET A 17 -2.81 17.51 -5.08
C MET A 17 -2.91 18.94 -4.51
N PRO A 18 -4.11 19.57 -4.52
CA PRO A 18 -4.29 20.94 -4.02
C PRO A 18 -3.86 21.14 -2.57
N ASP A 19 -3.91 20.07 -1.73
CA ASP A 19 -3.54 20.11 -0.32
C ASP A 19 -2.12 19.61 -0.04
N ALA A 20 -1.32 19.36 -1.05
CA ALA A 20 0.04 18.82 -0.91
C ALA A 20 0.93 19.68 -0.01
N ALA A 21 0.82 21.01 -0.06
CA ALA A 21 1.57 21.92 0.78
C ALA A 21 1.32 21.71 2.27
N ALA A 22 0.12 21.28 2.67
CA ALA A 22 -0.21 20.94 4.05
C ALA A 22 0.55 19.70 4.56
N TYR A 23 1.06 18.87 3.65
CA TYR A 23 1.91 17.71 3.92
C TYR A 23 3.41 18.02 3.77
N GLY A 24 3.76 19.28 3.50
CA GLY A 24 5.13 19.69 3.22
C GLY A 24 5.60 19.40 1.81
N ASP A 25 4.72 19.00 0.92
CA ASP A 25 5.04 18.60 -0.45
C ASP A 25 4.77 19.78 -1.40
N ILE A 26 5.78 20.17 -2.18
CA ILE A 26 5.70 21.29 -3.11
C ILE A 26 6.27 20.86 -4.46
N ASN A 27 5.51 21.09 -5.53
CA ASN A 27 5.88 20.75 -6.90
C ASN A 27 6.21 19.26 -7.08
N VAL A 28 5.51 18.39 -6.35
CA VAL A 28 5.69 16.94 -6.44
C VAL A 28 4.94 16.39 -7.64
N ASN A 29 5.59 15.53 -8.41
CA ASN A 29 5.00 14.86 -9.56
C ASN A 29 5.83 13.63 -9.92
N THR A 30 5.44 12.49 -9.43
CA THR A 30 6.15 11.22 -9.68
C THR A 30 6.24 10.94 -11.19
N LEU A 31 5.12 10.95 -11.91
CA LEU A 31 5.11 10.74 -13.36
C LEU A 31 5.96 11.79 -14.08
N GLY A 32 5.82 13.06 -13.73
CA GLY A 32 6.58 14.15 -14.32
C GLY A 32 8.09 13.98 -14.16
N SER A 33 8.52 13.56 -12.98
CA SER A 33 9.93 13.31 -12.67
C SER A 33 10.50 12.13 -13.44
N VAL A 34 9.81 10.98 -13.43
CA VAL A 34 10.28 9.78 -14.14
C VAL A 34 10.25 9.92 -15.64
N SER A 35 9.37 10.77 -16.18
CA SER A 35 9.28 11.04 -17.62
C SER A 35 10.54 11.68 -18.19
N LYS A 36 11.38 12.28 -17.36
CA LYS A 36 12.65 12.90 -17.74
C LYS A 36 13.79 11.91 -17.87
N SER A 37 13.61 10.68 -17.42
CA SER A 37 14.60 9.62 -17.54
C SER A 37 14.74 9.16 -18.99
N PRO A 38 15.96 8.86 -19.49
CA PRO A 38 16.16 8.27 -20.81
C PRO A 38 15.57 6.84 -20.91
N PHE A 39 15.26 6.21 -19.78
CA PHE A 39 14.67 4.86 -19.72
C PHE A 39 13.14 4.88 -19.67
N PHE A 40 12.53 6.06 -19.64
CA PHE A 40 11.09 6.20 -19.65
C PHE A 40 10.50 5.76 -20.99
N HIS A 41 9.68 4.71 -20.96
CA HIS A 41 8.99 4.18 -22.12
C HIS A 41 7.67 3.53 -21.69
N MET A 42 6.54 4.15 -22.07
CA MET A 42 5.20 3.73 -21.65
C MET A 42 4.20 3.75 -22.81
N GLU A 43 4.57 3.22 -23.95
CA GLU A 43 3.76 3.28 -25.16
C GLU A 43 2.41 2.56 -25.01
N ASN A 44 2.38 1.44 -24.31
CA ASN A 44 1.14 0.68 -24.11
C ASN A 44 0.18 1.38 -23.13
N MET A 45 0.70 1.98 -22.06
CA MET A 45 -0.13 2.79 -21.17
C MET A 45 -0.56 4.11 -21.82
N LYS A 46 0.26 4.70 -22.69
CA LYS A 46 -0.14 5.81 -23.54
C LYS A 46 -1.37 5.44 -24.35
N ASN A 47 -1.37 4.29 -25.00
CA ASN A 47 -2.49 3.82 -25.83
C ASN A 47 -3.77 3.59 -24.99
N MET A 48 -3.64 3.28 -23.72
CA MET A 48 -4.76 3.19 -22.78
C MET A 48 -5.32 4.56 -22.40
N GLY A 49 -4.56 5.64 -22.56
CA GLY A 49 -4.96 7.01 -22.21
C GLY A 49 -4.28 7.58 -20.98
N LEU A 50 -3.16 7.03 -20.53
CA LEU A 50 -2.44 7.54 -19.35
C LEU A 50 -2.14 9.05 -19.44
N PHE A 51 -1.64 9.49 -20.60
CA PHE A 51 -1.27 10.89 -20.80
C PHE A 51 -2.47 11.78 -21.16
N ASN A 52 -3.66 11.18 -21.36
CA ASN A 52 -4.92 11.89 -21.57
C ASN A 52 -5.59 12.30 -20.27
N ILE A 53 -5.16 11.72 -19.14
CA ILE A 53 -5.74 12.01 -17.81
C ILE A 53 -5.66 13.51 -17.52
N ASP A 54 -6.74 14.07 -16.97
CA ASP A 54 -6.82 15.48 -16.63
C ASP A 54 -5.62 15.90 -15.74
N GLY A 55 -5.00 17.04 -16.08
CA GLY A 55 -3.86 17.58 -15.36
C GLY A 55 -2.52 16.93 -15.67
N VAL A 56 -2.46 15.87 -16.45
CA VAL A 56 -1.19 15.30 -16.94
C VAL A 56 -0.69 16.11 -18.12
N GLU A 57 0.49 16.71 -17.96
CA GLU A 57 1.11 17.60 -18.96
C GLU A 57 2.34 16.98 -19.63
N VAL A 58 2.69 15.75 -19.27
CA VAL A 58 3.82 15.02 -19.85
C VAL A 58 3.34 13.93 -20.80
N GLY A 59 4.22 13.49 -21.67
CA GLY A 59 3.92 12.45 -22.65
C GLY A 59 3.06 12.96 -23.80
N GLU A 60 2.82 12.07 -24.74
CA GLU A 60 1.98 12.34 -25.92
C GLU A 60 0.60 11.73 -25.73
N LYS A 61 -0.44 12.55 -25.90
CA LYS A 61 -1.83 12.10 -25.83
C LYS A 61 -2.17 11.21 -27.04
N THR A 62 -3.13 10.33 -26.84
CA THR A 62 -3.69 9.53 -27.95
C THR A 62 -5.09 10.02 -28.32
N ASP A 63 -5.41 10.05 -29.61
CA ASP A 63 -6.74 10.38 -30.11
C ASP A 63 -7.70 9.21 -29.97
N HIS A 64 -7.18 8.00 -29.78
CA HIS A 64 -7.95 6.76 -29.71
C HIS A 64 -7.59 5.94 -28.47
N PRO A 65 -7.92 6.41 -27.27
CA PRO A 65 -7.64 5.66 -26.06
C PRO A 65 -8.39 4.33 -26.06
N THR A 66 -7.72 3.28 -25.62
CA THR A 66 -8.30 1.93 -25.54
C THR A 66 -8.93 1.63 -24.18
N ALA A 67 -8.73 2.49 -23.21
CA ALA A 67 -9.26 2.36 -21.85
C ALA A 67 -10.10 3.58 -21.44
N ALA A 68 -10.90 3.42 -20.41
CA ALA A 68 -11.42 4.55 -19.65
C ALA A 68 -10.31 5.04 -18.71
N TYR A 69 -10.13 6.37 -18.62
CA TYR A 69 -9.07 6.97 -17.84
C TYR A 69 -9.61 8.06 -16.91
N THR A 70 -9.05 8.12 -15.71
CA THR A 70 -9.57 8.93 -14.60
C THR A 70 -8.41 9.45 -13.77
N ARG A 71 -8.53 10.67 -13.27
CA ARG A 71 -7.66 11.20 -12.22
C ARG A 71 -8.32 11.00 -10.87
N MET A 72 -7.62 10.37 -9.91
CA MET A 72 -8.15 10.06 -8.59
C MET A 72 -7.58 10.99 -7.54
N THR A 73 -8.44 11.49 -6.66
CA THR A 73 -8.10 12.31 -5.50
C THR A 73 -8.15 11.46 -4.25
N GLU A 74 -7.11 11.48 -3.43
CA GLU A 74 -7.15 10.86 -2.10
C GLU A 74 -7.90 11.76 -1.11
N ARG A 75 -9.02 11.28 -0.61
CA ARG A 75 -9.83 12.01 0.38
C ARG A 75 -9.29 11.85 1.80
N SER A 76 -8.72 10.69 2.10
CA SER A 76 -8.16 10.38 3.42
C SER A 76 -6.99 11.29 3.77
N ARG A 77 -6.77 11.49 5.07
CA ARG A 77 -5.74 12.34 5.65
C ARG A 77 -4.42 11.58 5.83
N GLY A 78 -3.88 11.03 4.77
CA GLY A 78 -2.62 10.30 4.79
C GLY A 78 -2.02 10.26 3.40
N LYS A 79 -0.83 9.72 3.30
CA LYS A 79 -0.14 9.48 2.03
C LYS A 79 0.70 8.19 2.10
N ASP A 80 0.25 7.25 2.93
CA ASP A 80 0.89 5.95 3.11
C ASP A 80 0.15 4.83 2.37
N THR A 81 0.86 3.73 2.19
CA THR A 81 0.36 2.55 1.47
C THR A 81 -0.92 1.99 2.07
N THR A 82 -0.99 1.88 3.40
CA THR A 82 -2.15 1.31 4.09
C THR A 82 -3.39 2.16 3.89
N ILE A 83 -3.31 3.45 4.16
CA ILE A 83 -4.43 4.40 4.01
C ILE A 83 -4.90 4.48 2.55
N GLY A 84 -3.96 4.52 1.59
CA GLY A 84 -4.29 4.56 0.16
C GLY A 84 -5.03 3.30 -0.30
N HIS A 85 -4.55 2.12 0.06
CA HIS A 85 -5.23 0.86 -0.27
C HIS A 85 -6.59 0.73 0.44
N TRP A 86 -6.68 1.13 1.69
CA TRP A 86 -7.95 1.13 2.41
C TRP A 86 -8.98 2.02 1.72
N GLU A 87 -8.58 3.22 1.25
CA GLU A 87 -9.51 4.09 0.54
C GLU A 87 -9.92 3.52 -0.81
N ILE A 88 -9.01 2.90 -1.56
CA ILE A 88 -9.35 2.15 -2.78
C ILE A 88 -10.45 1.13 -2.49
N ALA A 89 -10.37 0.46 -1.35
CA ALA A 89 -11.34 -0.55 -0.92
C ALA A 89 -12.58 0.01 -0.21
N GLY A 90 -12.69 1.35 -0.02
CA GLY A 90 -13.89 1.99 0.49
C GLY A 90 -13.80 2.63 1.87
N ILE A 91 -12.62 2.66 2.50
CA ILE A 91 -12.45 3.26 3.82
C ILE A 91 -11.95 4.70 3.73
N TYR A 92 -12.72 5.62 4.28
CA TYR A 92 -12.28 7.00 4.50
C TYR A 92 -11.61 7.13 5.87
N SER A 93 -10.38 7.60 5.90
CA SER A 93 -9.60 7.85 7.11
C SER A 93 -9.46 9.36 7.35
N PRO A 94 -10.28 9.95 8.27
CA PRO A 94 -10.27 11.40 8.50
C PRO A 94 -9.01 11.90 9.23
N LYS A 95 -8.22 11.00 9.78
CA LYS A 95 -6.97 11.29 10.47
C LYS A 95 -5.87 10.36 9.93
N PRO A 96 -4.62 10.84 9.84
CA PRO A 96 -3.49 9.97 9.54
C PRO A 96 -3.28 8.94 10.66
N LEU A 97 -2.56 7.87 10.34
CA LEU A 97 -2.12 6.91 11.36
C LEU A 97 -1.22 7.64 12.38
N PRO A 98 -1.37 7.37 13.69
CA PRO A 98 -0.64 8.11 14.71
C PRO A 98 0.86 7.80 14.67
N THR A 99 1.66 8.82 14.92
CA THR A 99 3.12 8.73 15.11
C THR A 99 3.50 9.27 16.48
N TYR A 100 4.65 8.85 16.99
CA TYR A 100 5.06 9.14 18.37
C TYR A 100 6.49 9.68 18.41
N PRO A 101 6.72 10.92 17.96
CA PRO A 101 8.08 11.51 17.95
C PRO A 101 8.67 11.67 19.34
N ASP A 102 7.84 11.75 20.38
CA ASP A 102 8.26 11.88 21.79
C ASP A 102 8.11 10.56 22.58
N GLY A 103 7.87 9.43 21.90
CA GLY A 103 7.60 8.15 22.53
C GLY A 103 6.11 7.96 22.85
N PHE A 104 5.76 6.74 23.23
CA PHE A 104 4.38 6.38 23.57
C PHE A 104 3.95 6.97 24.91
N PRO A 105 2.66 7.35 25.07
CA PRO A 105 2.17 7.90 26.32
C PRO A 105 2.19 6.88 27.45
N GLU A 106 2.30 7.37 28.68
CA GLU A 106 2.48 6.52 29.87
C GLU A 106 1.29 5.58 30.14
N ASP A 107 0.06 5.98 29.82
CA ASP A 107 -1.11 5.13 29.95
C ASP A 107 -1.03 3.87 29.06
N VAL A 108 -0.52 4.02 27.85
CA VAL A 108 -0.26 2.89 26.95
C VAL A 108 0.80 1.96 27.52
N LEU A 109 1.92 2.51 27.98
CA LEU A 109 3.03 1.73 28.54
C LEU A 109 2.67 1.08 29.86
N GLU A 110 1.87 1.72 30.71
CA GLU A 110 1.42 1.14 31.98
C GLU A 110 0.56 -0.09 31.73
N GLU A 111 -0.42 -0.01 30.85
CA GLU A 111 -1.25 -1.15 30.47
C GLU A 111 -0.42 -2.27 29.86
N PHE A 112 0.54 -1.94 29.02
CA PHE A 112 1.47 -2.90 28.42
C PHE A 112 2.31 -3.61 29.49
N ARG A 113 2.86 -2.88 30.47
CA ARG A 113 3.62 -3.46 31.60
C ARG A 113 2.75 -4.40 32.45
N ILE A 114 1.54 -3.98 32.75
CA ILE A 114 0.58 -4.79 33.53
C ILE A 114 0.27 -6.10 32.81
N ARG A 115 -0.02 -6.05 31.53
CA ARG A 115 -0.45 -7.20 30.75
C ARG A 115 0.69 -8.13 30.35
N THR A 116 1.89 -7.61 30.16
CA THR A 116 3.07 -8.45 29.83
C THR A 116 3.85 -8.90 31.06
N GLY A 117 3.71 -8.22 32.19
CA GLY A 117 4.51 -8.44 33.39
C GLY A 117 5.98 -8.00 33.23
N ARG A 118 6.28 -7.21 32.19
CA ARG A 118 7.66 -6.72 31.93
C ARG A 118 7.68 -5.21 31.81
N ASP A 119 8.74 -4.62 32.34
CA ASP A 119 9.02 -3.21 32.17
C ASP A 119 9.59 -2.92 30.78
N VAL A 120 9.70 -1.66 30.40
CA VAL A 120 10.15 -1.21 29.08
C VAL A 120 11.42 -0.37 29.15
N LEU A 121 12.23 -0.47 28.12
CA LEU A 121 13.41 0.35 27.87
C LEU A 121 13.21 1.22 26.64
N CYS A 122 13.94 2.30 26.53
CA CYS A 122 14.00 3.22 25.39
C CYS A 122 12.75 4.09 25.26
N ASN A 123 11.67 3.61 24.73
CA ASN A 123 10.43 4.34 24.44
C ASN A 123 10.66 5.66 23.69
N LYS A 124 11.38 5.63 22.58
CA LYS A 124 11.61 6.79 21.70
C LYS A 124 11.92 6.36 20.27
N PRO A 125 11.92 7.31 19.32
CA PRO A 125 12.39 7.01 17.96
C PRO A 125 13.86 6.57 17.97
N TYR A 126 14.14 5.48 17.25
CA TYR A 126 15.49 4.89 17.24
C TYR A 126 15.72 4.06 15.98
N SER A 127 16.97 3.99 15.53
CA SER A 127 17.37 3.01 14.52
C SER A 127 17.35 1.59 15.11
N GLY A 128 16.78 0.64 14.37
CA GLY A 128 16.64 -0.74 14.86
C GLY A 128 17.96 -1.49 15.09
N THR A 129 19.02 -1.14 14.38
CA THR A 129 20.36 -1.70 14.61
C THR A 129 21.06 -1.02 15.80
N GLN A 130 20.88 0.27 15.93
CA GLN A 130 21.49 1.03 17.03
C GLN A 130 20.79 0.76 18.37
N VAL A 131 19.46 0.55 18.37
CA VAL A 131 18.69 0.30 19.60
C VAL A 131 19.14 -0.98 20.31
N ILE A 132 19.43 -2.05 19.56
CA ILE A 132 19.92 -3.30 20.15
C ILE A 132 21.37 -3.17 20.64
N ALA A 133 22.18 -2.35 19.97
CA ALA A 133 23.53 -2.05 20.45
C ALA A 133 23.51 -1.27 21.77
N ASP A 134 22.64 -0.27 21.89
CA ASP A 134 22.61 0.62 23.05
C ASP A 134 21.84 0.05 24.26
N TYR A 135 20.78 -0.71 24.03
CA TYR A 135 19.90 -1.24 25.08
C TYR A 135 19.96 -2.76 25.26
N GLY A 136 20.67 -3.48 24.39
CA GLY A 136 20.73 -4.93 24.42
C GLY A 136 21.28 -5.51 25.73
N ASP A 137 22.35 -4.94 26.26
CA ASP A 137 22.96 -5.41 27.51
C ASP A 137 22.02 -5.25 28.71
N GLU A 138 21.35 -4.12 28.82
CA GLU A 138 20.37 -3.90 29.88
C GLU A 138 19.15 -4.83 29.74
N HIS A 139 18.67 -5.03 28.51
CA HIS A 139 17.61 -5.98 28.22
C HIS A 139 17.98 -7.41 28.66
N VAL A 140 19.16 -7.89 28.30
CA VAL A 140 19.64 -9.24 28.66
C VAL A 140 19.78 -9.37 30.18
N ARG A 141 20.28 -8.34 30.85
CA ARG A 141 20.47 -8.35 32.30
C ARG A 141 19.17 -8.26 33.10
N THR A 142 18.19 -7.50 32.63
CA THR A 142 16.97 -7.17 33.40
C THR A 142 15.72 -7.89 32.92
N GLY A 143 15.68 -8.34 31.67
CA GLY A 143 14.47 -8.87 31.04
C GLY A 143 13.46 -7.79 30.62
N LYS A 144 13.79 -6.49 30.77
CA LYS A 144 12.92 -5.40 30.29
C LYS A 144 12.89 -5.39 28.77
N LEU A 145 11.72 -5.10 28.20
CA LEU A 145 11.53 -5.10 26.74
C LEU A 145 12.01 -3.78 26.13
N ILE A 146 12.72 -3.87 25.01
CA ILE A 146 13.12 -2.69 24.24
C ILE A 146 11.96 -2.26 23.37
N VAL A 147 11.29 -1.16 23.74
CA VAL A 147 10.19 -0.55 22.98
C VAL A 147 10.71 0.70 22.27
N TYR A 148 10.49 0.78 20.96
CA TYR A 148 10.92 1.94 20.18
C TYR A 148 10.00 2.15 18.98
N THR A 149 10.13 3.30 18.34
CA THR A 149 9.37 3.70 17.17
C THR A 149 10.28 4.27 16.08
N SER A 150 9.69 4.83 15.05
CA SER A 150 10.38 5.55 13.97
C SER A 150 9.51 6.73 13.52
N ALA A 151 9.82 7.34 12.39
CA ALA A 151 8.96 8.35 11.77
C ALA A 151 7.64 7.76 11.26
N ASP A 152 7.58 6.45 11.06
CA ASP A 152 6.36 5.74 10.67
C ASP A 152 5.45 5.44 11.87
N SER A 153 4.22 5.05 11.57
CA SER A 153 3.23 4.64 12.58
C SER A 153 3.48 3.20 13.02
N VAL A 154 4.45 3.01 13.90
CA VAL A 154 4.89 1.68 14.35
C VAL A 154 5.20 1.65 15.85
N PHE A 155 4.86 0.52 16.48
CA PHE A 155 5.29 0.14 17.84
C PHE A 155 6.16 -1.10 17.71
N GLN A 156 7.45 -1.01 18.03
CA GLN A 156 8.39 -2.09 17.82
C GLN A 156 8.92 -2.61 19.16
N ILE A 157 9.02 -3.93 19.27
CA ILE A 157 9.59 -4.60 20.44
C ILE A 157 10.80 -5.41 19.98
N ALA A 158 12.00 -5.00 20.43
CA ALA A 158 13.20 -5.79 20.25
C ALA A 158 13.49 -6.62 21.51
N ALA A 159 13.79 -7.89 21.32
CA ALA A 159 14.10 -8.81 22.42
C ALA A 159 15.10 -9.88 21.97
N HIS A 160 16.04 -10.23 22.87
CA HIS A 160 16.98 -11.33 22.65
C HIS A 160 16.28 -12.67 22.76
N GLU A 161 16.50 -13.57 21.81
CA GLU A 161 15.77 -14.85 21.74
C GLU A 161 16.01 -15.76 22.94
N ASP A 162 17.15 -15.66 23.63
CA ASP A 162 17.46 -16.42 24.84
C ASP A 162 16.80 -15.83 26.10
N VAL A 163 16.38 -14.56 26.06
CA VAL A 163 15.72 -13.88 27.19
C VAL A 163 14.20 -13.95 27.04
N VAL A 164 13.72 -13.72 25.83
CA VAL A 164 12.31 -13.79 25.46
C VAL A 164 12.20 -14.71 24.25
N PRO A 165 11.74 -15.95 24.42
CA PRO A 165 11.51 -16.85 23.28
C PRO A 165 10.63 -16.17 22.21
N VAL A 166 10.88 -16.46 20.93
CA VAL A 166 10.23 -15.79 19.81
C VAL A 166 8.70 -15.84 19.91
N GLU A 167 8.13 -16.99 20.29
CA GLU A 167 6.67 -17.12 20.46
C GLU A 167 6.13 -16.24 21.59
N GLN A 168 6.88 -16.07 22.67
CA GLN A 168 6.52 -15.14 23.75
C GLN A 168 6.59 -13.69 23.29
N LEU A 169 7.59 -13.34 22.47
CA LEU A 169 7.68 -12.01 21.87
C LEU A 169 6.46 -11.74 20.99
N TYR A 170 6.03 -12.71 20.21
CA TYR A 170 4.80 -12.59 19.39
C TYR A 170 3.56 -12.39 20.27
N ASP A 171 3.46 -13.07 21.40
CA ASP A 171 2.36 -12.86 22.36
C ASP A 171 2.38 -11.45 22.93
N TYR A 172 3.54 -10.90 23.26
CA TYR A 172 3.67 -9.50 23.69
C TYR A 172 3.26 -8.52 22.60
N CYS A 173 3.60 -8.79 21.34
CA CYS A 173 3.15 -8.00 20.20
C CYS A 173 1.63 -8.06 20.02
N ARG A 174 1.01 -9.23 20.23
CA ARG A 174 -0.47 -9.37 20.19
C ARG A 174 -1.12 -8.54 21.29
N ILE A 175 -0.56 -8.52 22.48
CA ILE A 175 -1.03 -7.69 23.60
C ILE A 175 -0.92 -6.21 23.21
N ALA A 176 0.24 -5.76 22.70
CA ALA A 176 0.42 -4.40 22.23
C ALA A 176 -0.58 -4.05 21.12
N ARG A 177 -0.83 -4.96 20.17
CA ARG A 177 -1.81 -4.76 19.11
C ARG A 177 -3.24 -4.53 19.65
N GLN A 178 -3.61 -5.23 20.71
CA GLN A 178 -4.91 -5.08 21.38
C GLN A 178 -5.03 -3.73 22.11
N ILE A 179 -3.95 -3.27 22.74
CA ILE A 179 -3.91 -1.98 23.44
C ILE A 179 -3.93 -0.82 22.45
N LEU A 180 -3.16 -0.93 21.36
CA LEU A 180 -2.96 0.12 20.36
C LEU A 180 -4.07 0.11 19.30
N GLN A 181 -5.25 0.55 19.70
CA GLN A 181 -6.46 0.67 18.89
C GLN A 181 -7.01 2.11 18.96
N GLY A 182 -7.95 2.44 18.09
CA GLY A 182 -8.59 3.74 18.10
C GLY A 182 -7.60 4.89 17.92
N GLU A 183 -7.56 5.83 18.85
CA GLU A 183 -6.66 6.98 18.83
C GLU A 183 -5.18 6.58 18.75
N HIS A 184 -4.80 5.47 19.40
CA HIS A 184 -3.45 4.93 19.40
C HIS A 184 -3.27 3.78 18.40
N GLY A 185 -4.14 3.68 17.41
CA GLY A 185 -4.12 2.64 16.39
C GLY A 185 -2.93 2.81 15.43
N VAL A 186 -1.73 2.45 15.88
CA VAL A 186 -0.54 2.42 15.01
C VAL A 186 -0.73 1.44 13.87
N GLY A 187 -0.17 1.76 12.72
CA GLY A 187 -0.29 0.94 11.52
C GLY A 187 0.26 -0.47 11.71
N ARG A 188 1.36 -0.63 12.44
CA ARG A 188 1.99 -1.93 12.70
C ARG A 188 2.57 -2.01 14.10
N VAL A 189 2.39 -3.15 14.74
CA VAL A 189 3.19 -3.61 15.88
C VAL A 189 4.19 -4.62 15.34
N ILE A 190 5.49 -4.47 15.63
CA ILE A 190 6.54 -5.25 14.99
C ILE A 190 7.38 -5.97 16.04
N ALA A 191 7.45 -7.30 15.92
CA ALA A 191 8.40 -8.13 16.66
C ALA A 191 9.78 -8.07 15.98
N ARG A 192 10.81 -7.70 16.75
CA ARG A 192 12.20 -7.58 16.28
C ARG A 192 13.13 -8.47 17.12
N PRO A 193 13.11 -9.80 16.95
CA PRO A 193 14.01 -10.67 17.67
C PRO A 193 15.47 -10.48 17.24
N PHE A 194 16.39 -10.62 18.20
CA PHE A 194 17.83 -10.58 17.94
C PHE A 194 18.57 -11.64 18.76
N ILE A 195 19.80 -11.90 18.38
CA ILE A 195 20.73 -12.83 19.00
C ILE A 195 22.11 -12.17 19.16
N GLY A 196 23.02 -12.85 19.81
CA GLY A 196 24.41 -12.43 19.96
C GLY A 196 24.78 -12.09 21.38
N GLU A 197 25.97 -11.50 21.52
CA GLU A 197 26.58 -11.11 22.78
C GLU A 197 26.83 -9.60 22.81
N SER A 198 27.16 -9.06 23.98
CA SER A 198 27.49 -7.64 24.14
C SER A 198 28.47 -7.15 23.07
N GLY A 199 28.12 -6.07 22.40
CA GLY A 199 28.87 -5.51 21.29
C GLY A 199 28.68 -6.20 19.93
N HIS A 200 27.95 -7.32 19.85
CA HIS A 200 27.78 -8.11 18.63
C HIS A 200 26.33 -8.64 18.50
N TYR A 201 25.35 -7.82 18.84
CA TYR A 201 23.95 -8.16 18.65
C TYR A 201 23.54 -8.05 17.18
N THR A 202 22.79 -9.05 16.69
CA THR A 202 22.31 -9.12 15.30
C THR A 202 20.85 -9.48 15.25
N ARG A 203 20.07 -8.75 14.47
CA ARG A 203 18.65 -9.09 14.22
C ARG A 203 18.54 -10.42 13.46
N THR A 204 17.50 -11.19 13.81
CA THR A 204 17.20 -12.45 13.14
C THR A 204 16.10 -12.27 12.08
N PRO A 205 15.91 -13.24 11.16
CA PRO A 205 14.86 -13.18 10.16
C PRO A 205 13.45 -13.46 10.71
N ARG A 206 13.30 -13.69 12.02
CA ARG A 206 12.02 -13.99 12.68
C ARG A 206 11.21 -12.72 13.04
N ARG A 207 11.47 -11.63 12.35
CA ARG A 207 10.60 -10.47 12.39
C ARG A 207 9.18 -10.85 12.01
N HIS A 208 8.20 -10.30 12.75
CA HIS A 208 6.79 -10.45 12.40
C HIS A 208 6.04 -9.14 12.64
N ASP A 209 5.19 -8.77 11.68
CA ASP A 209 4.39 -7.56 11.72
C ASP A 209 2.94 -7.90 12.07
N PHE A 210 2.38 -7.19 13.05
CA PHE A 210 0.99 -7.27 13.48
C PHE A 210 0.29 -5.98 13.05
N SER A 211 -0.27 -5.98 11.85
CA SER A 211 -0.88 -4.80 11.24
C SER A 211 -2.26 -4.49 11.82
N LEU A 212 -2.63 -3.21 11.74
CA LEU A 212 -3.96 -2.75 12.15
C LEU A 212 -5.01 -3.31 11.19
N LEU A 213 -6.08 -3.88 11.74
CA LEU A 213 -7.23 -4.31 10.95
C LEU A 213 -7.92 -3.10 10.28
N PRO A 214 -8.39 -3.25 9.04
CA PRO A 214 -9.25 -2.23 8.44
C PRO A 214 -10.42 -1.88 9.39
N PRO A 215 -10.68 -0.59 9.65
CA PRO A 215 -11.65 -0.19 10.69
C PRO A 215 -13.12 -0.28 10.26
N ALA A 216 -13.39 -0.65 9.01
CA ALA A 216 -14.75 -0.72 8.47
C ALA A 216 -14.87 -1.81 7.41
N VAL A 217 -16.07 -2.07 6.96
CA VAL A 217 -16.37 -2.99 5.86
C VAL A 217 -15.77 -2.46 4.56
N THR A 218 -15.06 -3.31 3.84
CA THR A 218 -14.42 -2.99 2.56
C THR A 218 -15.11 -3.69 1.39
N MET A 219 -14.71 -3.33 0.16
CA MET A 219 -15.15 -4.08 -1.03
C MET A 219 -14.74 -5.56 -0.96
N LEU A 220 -13.61 -5.88 -0.31
CA LEU A 220 -13.16 -7.28 -0.15
C LEU A 220 -14.14 -8.06 0.71
N ASP A 221 -14.60 -7.48 1.82
CA ASP A 221 -15.61 -8.09 2.68
C ASP A 221 -16.92 -8.34 1.92
N GLN A 222 -17.38 -7.35 1.15
CA GLN A 222 -18.63 -7.43 0.41
C GLN A 222 -18.57 -8.45 -0.72
N LEU A 223 -17.44 -8.53 -1.45
CA LEU A 223 -17.23 -9.54 -2.49
C LEU A 223 -17.25 -10.95 -1.89
N LYS A 224 -16.51 -11.17 -0.80
CA LYS A 224 -16.49 -12.45 -0.10
C LYS A 224 -17.87 -12.84 0.42
N ALA A 225 -18.60 -11.91 1.03
CA ALA A 225 -19.97 -12.14 1.51
C ALA A 225 -20.93 -12.50 0.37
N ALA A 226 -20.69 -12.01 -0.84
CA ALA A 226 -21.46 -12.34 -2.05
C ALA A 226 -21.01 -13.65 -2.73
N GLY A 227 -20.11 -14.40 -2.10
CA GLY A 227 -19.61 -15.68 -2.64
C GLY A 227 -18.60 -15.52 -3.78
N LYS A 228 -18.00 -14.34 -3.93
CA LYS A 228 -16.97 -14.11 -4.94
C LYS A 228 -15.58 -14.44 -4.40
N ASP A 229 -14.69 -14.82 -5.31
CA ASP A 229 -13.28 -14.98 -4.97
C ASP A 229 -12.63 -13.60 -4.77
N VAL A 230 -11.75 -13.51 -3.79
CA VAL A 230 -10.91 -12.34 -3.53
C VAL A 230 -9.48 -12.83 -3.39
N ILE A 231 -8.71 -12.65 -4.45
CA ILE A 231 -7.34 -13.14 -4.57
C ILE A 231 -6.38 -11.98 -4.34
N ALA A 232 -5.49 -12.12 -3.37
CA ALA A 232 -4.49 -11.13 -3.03
C ALA A 232 -3.12 -11.54 -3.55
N VAL A 233 -2.47 -10.68 -4.33
CA VAL A 233 -1.12 -10.90 -4.86
C VAL A 233 -0.19 -9.83 -4.31
N GLY A 234 0.91 -10.25 -3.69
CA GLY A 234 1.89 -9.38 -3.06
C GLY A 234 1.44 -8.90 -1.68
N LYS A 235 1.60 -7.61 -1.40
CA LYS A 235 1.34 -7.03 -0.07
C LYS A 235 -0.13 -6.90 0.33
N ILE A 236 -1.05 -7.17 -0.56
CA ILE A 236 -2.50 -7.00 -0.29
C ILE A 236 -2.93 -7.78 0.95
N GLN A 237 -2.44 -9.01 1.10
CA GLN A 237 -2.71 -9.84 2.28
C GLN A 237 -2.36 -9.12 3.59
N ASP A 238 -1.20 -8.49 3.63
CA ASP A 238 -0.72 -7.81 4.84
C ASP A 238 -1.44 -6.47 5.07
N ILE A 239 -1.73 -5.74 4.02
CA ILE A 239 -2.43 -4.44 4.09
C ILE A 239 -3.83 -4.60 4.68
N PHE A 240 -4.54 -5.67 4.31
CA PHE A 240 -5.90 -5.97 4.79
C PHE A 240 -5.93 -7.01 5.92
N VAL A 241 -4.76 -7.47 6.36
CA VAL A 241 -4.62 -8.47 7.45
C VAL A 241 -5.43 -9.74 7.18
N GLY A 242 -5.51 -10.14 5.90
CA GLY A 242 -6.27 -11.28 5.43
C GLY A 242 -7.79 -11.11 5.42
N ARG A 243 -8.31 -9.99 5.89
CA ARG A 243 -9.75 -9.75 6.01
C ARG A 243 -10.39 -9.59 4.63
N GLY A 244 -11.43 -10.38 4.37
CA GLY A 244 -12.14 -10.37 3.10
C GLY A 244 -11.41 -11.09 1.96
N ILE A 245 -10.26 -11.71 2.22
CA ILE A 245 -9.44 -12.42 1.23
C ILE A 245 -9.73 -13.91 1.29
N THR A 246 -9.91 -14.53 0.11
CA THR A 246 -10.18 -15.97 -0.01
C THR A 246 -8.94 -16.79 -0.39
N GLU A 247 -7.98 -16.16 -1.09
CA GLU A 247 -6.73 -16.78 -1.51
C GLU A 247 -5.65 -15.71 -1.58
N HIS A 248 -4.41 -16.04 -1.23
CA HIS A 248 -3.30 -15.10 -1.36
C HIS A 248 -2.01 -15.78 -1.78
N VAL A 249 -1.13 -15.01 -2.41
CA VAL A 249 0.24 -15.38 -2.74
C VAL A 249 1.16 -14.18 -2.51
N TYR A 250 2.24 -14.41 -1.76
CA TYR A 250 3.30 -13.41 -1.61
C TYR A 250 4.21 -13.40 -2.84
N THR A 251 4.83 -12.26 -3.09
CA THR A 251 5.75 -12.06 -4.21
C THR A 251 7.05 -11.43 -3.74
N SER A 252 8.13 -11.72 -4.44
CA SER A 252 9.46 -11.15 -4.16
C SER A 252 9.67 -9.77 -4.79
N GLY A 253 8.76 -9.32 -5.65
CA GLY A 253 8.85 -8.04 -6.37
C GLY A 253 7.92 -7.99 -7.58
N ASN A 254 8.06 -6.95 -8.40
CA ASN A 254 7.18 -6.69 -9.54
C ASN A 254 7.18 -7.81 -10.57
N ALA A 255 8.35 -8.37 -10.92
CA ALA A 255 8.44 -9.42 -11.92
C ALA A 255 7.59 -10.64 -11.54
N GLU A 256 7.73 -11.13 -10.30
CA GLU A 256 6.90 -12.23 -9.80
C GLU A 256 5.42 -11.83 -9.68
N GLY A 257 5.13 -10.58 -9.27
CA GLY A 257 3.76 -10.07 -9.23
C GLY A 257 3.07 -10.12 -10.59
N ILE A 258 3.78 -9.79 -11.66
CA ILE A 258 3.28 -9.87 -13.03
C ILE A 258 3.11 -11.34 -13.46
N GLU A 259 4.07 -12.21 -13.14
CA GLU A 259 3.96 -13.66 -13.41
C GLU A 259 2.73 -14.27 -12.73
N ARG A 260 2.49 -13.95 -11.47
CA ARG A 260 1.30 -14.41 -10.74
C ARG A 260 0.01 -13.88 -11.36
N THR A 261 0.01 -12.63 -11.81
CA THR A 261 -1.13 -12.06 -12.53
C THR A 261 -1.45 -12.85 -13.80
N LEU A 262 -0.44 -13.20 -14.60
CA LEU A 262 -0.61 -14.03 -15.79
C LEU A 262 -1.13 -15.44 -15.45
N GLU A 263 -0.62 -16.06 -14.39
CA GLU A 263 -1.13 -17.35 -13.91
C GLU A 263 -2.61 -17.28 -13.51
N TYR A 264 -3.04 -16.22 -12.81
CA TYR A 264 -4.45 -16.05 -12.43
C TYR A 264 -5.35 -15.72 -13.62
N LEU A 265 -4.83 -15.06 -14.66
CA LEU A 265 -5.56 -14.85 -15.91
C LEU A 265 -5.90 -16.18 -16.61
N ASP A 266 -5.07 -17.21 -16.43
CA ASP A 266 -5.27 -18.54 -17.00
C ASP A 266 -6.13 -19.46 -16.10
N LYS A 267 -6.47 -19.03 -14.89
CA LYS A 267 -7.32 -19.79 -13.97
C LYS A 267 -8.79 -19.36 -14.06
N ASP A 268 -9.68 -20.29 -13.81
CA ASP A 268 -11.12 -19.99 -13.70
C ASP A 268 -11.46 -19.57 -12.27
N PHE A 269 -12.03 -18.37 -12.15
CA PHE A 269 -12.63 -17.86 -10.92
C PHE A 269 -13.64 -16.74 -11.26
N GLU A 270 -14.50 -16.41 -10.33
CA GLU A 270 -15.37 -15.23 -10.42
C GLU A 270 -15.14 -14.32 -9.22
N GLY A 271 -14.62 -13.14 -9.49
CA GLY A 271 -14.29 -12.19 -8.43
C GLY A 271 -13.17 -11.24 -8.78
N LEU A 272 -12.43 -10.83 -7.74
CA LEU A 272 -11.36 -9.86 -7.79
C LEU A 272 -9.99 -10.55 -7.60
N CYS A 273 -9.05 -10.23 -8.48
CA CYS A 273 -7.63 -10.42 -8.25
C CYS A 273 -7.01 -9.05 -7.99
N PHE A 274 -6.53 -8.83 -6.77
CA PHE A 274 -5.98 -7.55 -6.30
C PHE A 274 -4.48 -7.68 -6.14
N ILE A 275 -3.72 -6.89 -6.92
CA ILE A 275 -2.27 -7.03 -7.05
C ILE A 275 -1.58 -5.74 -6.61
N ASN A 276 -0.59 -5.86 -5.72
CA ASN A 276 0.31 -4.76 -5.39
C ASN A 276 1.69 -5.03 -6.01
N LEU A 277 2.16 -4.10 -6.85
CA LEU A 277 3.51 -4.08 -7.40
C LEU A 277 4.34 -3.05 -6.63
N VAL A 278 5.15 -3.53 -5.69
CA VAL A 278 5.75 -2.72 -4.62
C VAL A 278 7.08 -2.08 -4.98
N ASP A 279 7.78 -2.55 -6.00
CA ASP A 279 9.17 -2.15 -6.27
C ASP A 279 9.31 -0.65 -6.59
N TYR A 280 8.31 -0.04 -7.21
CA TYR A 280 8.32 1.40 -7.51
C TYR A 280 8.54 2.24 -6.26
N ASP A 281 7.83 1.90 -5.18
CA ASP A 281 7.94 2.56 -3.89
C ASP A 281 9.20 2.14 -3.14
N MET A 282 9.33 0.83 -2.91
CA MET A 282 10.33 0.27 -2.00
C MET A 282 11.76 0.38 -2.53
N LEU A 283 11.98 0.15 -3.82
CA LEU A 283 13.31 0.13 -4.42
C LEU A 283 13.72 1.47 -5.04
N TYR A 284 12.76 2.26 -5.53
CA TYR A 284 13.06 3.43 -6.36
C TYR A 284 12.50 4.75 -5.80
N GLY A 285 11.27 4.77 -5.33
CA GLY A 285 10.65 5.96 -4.75
C GLY A 285 11.39 6.46 -3.52
N HIS A 286 11.44 5.66 -2.47
CA HIS A 286 12.15 5.99 -1.23
C HIS A 286 13.66 6.20 -1.41
N ARG A 287 14.27 5.51 -2.36
CA ARG A 287 15.70 5.65 -2.68
C ARG A 287 16.01 6.79 -3.63
N ARG A 288 15.00 7.51 -4.10
CA ARG A 288 15.13 8.63 -5.03
C ARG A 288 15.89 8.25 -6.31
N ASP A 289 15.61 7.04 -6.80
CA ASP A 289 16.19 6.48 -8.02
C ASP A 289 15.23 6.68 -9.22
N VAL A 290 15.35 7.81 -9.88
CA VAL A 290 14.51 8.18 -11.04
C VAL A 290 14.66 7.16 -12.17
N ASP A 291 15.87 6.78 -12.52
CA ASP A 291 16.13 5.87 -13.64
C ASP A 291 15.64 4.46 -13.34
N GLY A 292 15.85 3.97 -12.12
CA GLY A 292 15.33 2.67 -11.68
C GLY A 292 13.80 2.62 -11.71
N TYR A 293 13.15 3.70 -11.28
CA TYR A 293 11.69 3.84 -11.34
C TYR A 293 11.19 3.77 -12.78
N ALA A 294 11.82 4.54 -13.67
CA ALA A 294 11.48 4.56 -15.09
C ALA A 294 11.66 3.18 -15.76
N LYS A 295 12.74 2.47 -15.44
CA LYS A 295 12.98 1.10 -15.93
C LYS A 295 11.91 0.12 -15.45
N ALA A 296 11.48 0.23 -14.19
CA ALA A 296 10.43 -0.62 -13.64
C ALA A 296 9.07 -0.36 -14.31
N LEU A 297 8.75 0.89 -14.60
CA LEU A 297 7.55 1.24 -15.38
C LEU A 297 7.63 0.72 -16.81
N ALA A 298 8.77 0.88 -17.47
CA ALA A 298 8.98 0.36 -18.83
C ALA A 298 8.82 -1.17 -18.88
N TYR A 299 9.31 -1.88 -17.87
CA TYR A 299 9.15 -3.33 -17.77
C TYR A 299 7.66 -3.74 -17.64
N PHE A 300 6.90 -3.05 -16.79
CA PHE A 300 5.46 -3.28 -16.67
C PHE A 300 4.75 -2.99 -18.00
N ASP A 301 5.07 -1.87 -18.62
CA ASP A 301 4.48 -1.49 -19.91
C ASP A 301 4.74 -2.50 -21.01
N GLU A 302 5.95 -3.07 -21.05
CA GLU A 302 6.32 -4.15 -21.98
C GLU A 302 5.49 -5.42 -21.77
N LYS A 303 5.13 -5.74 -20.52
CA LYS A 303 4.31 -6.89 -20.16
C LYS A 303 2.81 -6.69 -20.35
N LEU A 304 2.38 -5.46 -20.48
CA LEU A 304 0.96 -5.12 -20.56
C LEU A 304 0.23 -5.76 -21.76
N PRO A 305 0.79 -5.82 -22.98
CA PRO A 305 0.15 -6.53 -24.08
C PRO A 305 -0.06 -8.03 -23.81
N GLU A 306 0.86 -8.69 -23.11
CA GLU A 306 0.73 -10.09 -22.73
C GLU A 306 -0.42 -10.28 -21.73
N ILE A 307 -0.51 -9.39 -20.73
CA ILE A 307 -1.65 -9.38 -19.77
C ILE A 307 -2.97 -9.22 -20.54
N GLN A 308 -3.05 -8.25 -21.43
CA GLN A 308 -4.25 -8.00 -22.24
C GLN A 308 -4.63 -9.18 -23.14
N ALA A 309 -3.64 -9.86 -23.71
CA ALA A 309 -3.87 -11.02 -24.58
C ALA A 309 -4.43 -12.25 -23.84
N HIS A 310 -4.15 -12.37 -22.53
CA HIS A 310 -4.69 -13.44 -21.68
C HIS A 310 -6.07 -13.14 -21.09
N MET A 311 -6.58 -11.92 -21.29
CA MET A 311 -7.92 -11.55 -20.79
C MET A 311 -9.03 -12.26 -21.54
N LYS A 312 -10.08 -12.61 -20.81
CA LYS A 312 -11.34 -13.18 -21.34
C LYS A 312 -12.36 -12.05 -21.59
N PRO A 313 -13.44 -12.30 -22.37
CA PRO A 313 -14.38 -11.24 -22.75
C PRO A 313 -15.10 -10.52 -21.60
N GLU A 314 -15.25 -11.15 -20.44
CA GLU A 314 -15.88 -10.54 -19.27
C GLU A 314 -14.86 -10.01 -18.24
N ASP A 315 -13.57 -9.98 -18.59
CA ASP A 315 -12.53 -9.45 -17.72
C ASP A 315 -12.42 -7.93 -17.82
N ILE A 316 -12.16 -7.28 -16.69
CA ILE A 316 -11.75 -5.88 -16.63
C ILE A 316 -10.37 -5.82 -15.97
N LEU A 317 -9.44 -5.18 -16.67
CA LEU A 317 -8.13 -4.81 -16.12
C LEU A 317 -8.21 -3.37 -15.59
N MET A 318 -7.89 -3.19 -14.32
CA MET A 318 -7.79 -1.89 -13.67
C MET A 318 -6.36 -1.64 -13.23
N ILE A 319 -5.84 -0.45 -13.51
CA ILE A 319 -4.50 -0.03 -13.10
C ILE A 319 -4.63 1.28 -12.34
N THR A 320 -4.08 1.34 -11.14
CA THR A 320 -4.09 2.53 -10.29
C THR A 320 -2.81 2.64 -9.46
N ALA A 321 -2.77 3.59 -8.55
CA ALA A 321 -1.75 3.75 -7.54
C ALA A 321 -2.42 4.15 -6.21
N ASP A 322 -1.70 4.01 -5.13
CA ASP A 322 -2.20 4.24 -3.76
C ASP A 322 -1.77 5.58 -3.17
N HIS A 323 -0.68 6.17 -3.67
CA HIS A 323 -0.12 7.48 -3.31
C HIS A 323 0.96 7.87 -4.31
N GLY A 324 1.67 8.97 -4.07
CA GLY A 324 2.89 9.33 -4.77
C GLY A 324 4.15 9.03 -3.95
N CYS A 325 5.28 8.98 -4.62
CA CYS A 325 6.62 8.99 -4.02
C CYS A 325 7.61 9.48 -5.07
N ASP A 326 7.65 10.79 -5.25
CA ASP A 326 8.42 11.44 -6.31
C ASP A 326 9.93 11.20 -6.12
N PRO A 327 10.58 10.43 -7.01
CA PRO A 327 11.98 10.09 -6.84
C PRO A 327 12.95 11.27 -7.11
N ALA A 328 12.47 12.37 -7.66
CA ALA A 328 13.26 13.59 -7.84
C ALA A 328 13.05 14.61 -6.70
N TYR A 329 12.10 14.38 -5.80
CA TYR A 329 11.81 15.26 -4.67
C TYR A 329 12.71 14.92 -3.48
N THR A 330 13.72 15.76 -3.22
CA THR A 330 14.78 15.48 -2.25
C THR A 330 14.59 16.12 -0.87
N ALA A 331 13.51 16.89 -0.67
CA ALA A 331 13.21 17.50 0.62
C ALA A 331 12.85 16.45 1.70
N THR A 332 12.41 15.27 1.28
CA THR A 332 12.13 14.11 2.13
C THR A 332 12.42 12.84 1.35
N THR A 333 12.52 11.70 2.06
CA THR A 333 12.55 10.36 1.46
C THR A 333 11.21 9.65 1.58
N GLY A 334 10.19 10.34 2.09
CA GLY A 334 8.84 9.82 2.28
C GLY A 334 7.96 9.91 1.04
N HIS A 335 6.73 9.48 1.20
CA HIS A 335 5.69 9.57 0.17
C HIS A 335 5.30 11.02 -0.11
N THR A 336 4.73 11.26 -1.28
CA THR A 336 4.27 12.57 -1.73
C THR A 336 2.76 12.59 -1.98
N ARG A 337 2.11 13.69 -1.59
CA ARG A 337 0.66 13.89 -1.69
C ARG A 337 0.28 14.24 -3.12
N GLU A 338 -0.11 13.22 -3.89
CA GLU A 338 -0.37 13.35 -5.32
C GLU A 338 -1.71 12.75 -5.72
N TYR A 339 -2.28 13.24 -6.82
CA TYR A 339 -3.29 12.51 -7.57
C TYR A 339 -2.73 11.18 -8.06
N THR A 340 -3.60 10.21 -8.27
CA THR A 340 -3.24 8.91 -8.84
C THR A 340 -4.03 8.62 -10.11
N PRO A 341 -3.49 7.78 -11.02
CA PRO A 341 -4.20 7.37 -12.22
C PRO A 341 -5.21 6.27 -11.89
N PHE A 342 -6.26 6.17 -12.72
CA PHE A 342 -7.13 5.00 -12.75
C PHE A 342 -7.52 4.70 -14.19
N LEU A 343 -7.04 3.57 -14.70
CA LEU A 343 -7.30 3.09 -16.05
C LEU A 343 -8.15 1.81 -15.98
N MET A 344 -9.19 1.72 -16.81
CA MET A 344 -10.02 0.52 -16.95
C MET A 344 -10.03 0.06 -18.40
N TYR A 345 -9.64 -1.19 -18.62
CA TYR A 345 -9.54 -1.81 -19.94
C TYR A 345 -10.29 -3.13 -19.98
N GLY A 346 -10.98 -3.38 -21.09
CA GLY A 346 -11.66 -4.63 -21.38
C GLY A 346 -12.93 -4.43 -22.18
N ALA A 347 -13.46 -5.52 -22.76
CA ALA A 347 -14.67 -5.45 -23.57
C ALA A 347 -15.91 -4.87 -22.84
N PRO A 348 -16.06 -5.06 -21.51
CA PRO A 348 -17.18 -4.45 -20.78
C PRO A 348 -17.08 -2.93 -20.59
N VAL A 349 -15.93 -2.32 -20.90
CA VAL A 349 -15.65 -0.90 -20.62
C VAL A 349 -15.64 -0.11 -21.91
N THR A 350 -16.42 0.98 -21.96
CA THR A 350 -16.31 1.96 -23.05
C THR A 350 -15.14 2.89 -22.76
N PRO A 351 -14.14 3.01 -23.66
CA PRO A 351 -13.03 3.94 -23.48
C PRO A 351 -13.50 5.38 -23.38
N GLY A 352 -12.71 6.22 -22.70
CA GLY A 352 -12.96 7.65 -22.62
C GLY A 352 -12.61 8.25 -21.24
N ASN A 353 -12.69 9.58 -21.17
CA ASN A 353 -12.41 10.35 -19.97
C ASN A 353 -13.53 10.18 -18.94
N ARG A 354 -13.16 9.89 -17.70
CA ARG A 354 -14.07 9.85 -16.53
C ARG A 354 -13.86 11.03 -15.58
N GLY A 355 -13.05 12.01 -15.99
CA GLY A 355 -12.78 13.21 -15.20
C GLY A 355 -11.89 13.00 -13.98
N THR A 356 -12.03 13.88 -13.00
CA THR A 356 -11.37 13.79 -11.71
C THR A 356 -12.38 13.35 -10.66
N ARG A 357 -12.05 12.29 -9.90
CA ARG A 357 -12.94 11.73 -8.88
C ARG A 357 -12.50 12.20 -7.49
N PRO A 358 -13.46 12.42 -6.57
CA PRO A 358 -13.20 13.03 -5.27
C PRO A 358 -12.60 12.07 -4.25
N THR A 359 -12.59 10.77 -4.52
CA THR A 359 -12.10 9.75 -3.58
C THR A 359 -11.64 8.49 -4.31
N PHE A 360 -10.59 7.84 -3.79
CA PHE A 360 -10.17 6.51 -4.24
C PHE A 360 -11.26 5.45 -4.06
N SER A 361 -12.21 5.68 -3.16
CA SER A 361 -13.34 4.76 -2.91
C SER A 361 -14.23 4.55 -4.13
N ASP A 362 -14.19 5.45 -5.11
CA ASP A 362 -14.86 5.26 -6.39
C ASP A 362 -14.33 4.05 -7.15
N ILE A 363 -13.07 3.65 -6.93
CA ILE A 363 -12.50 2.43 -7.49
C ILE A 363 -13.21 1.20 -6.92
N GLY A 364 -13.31 1.12 -5.59
CA GLY A 364 -14.03 0.03 -4.93
C GLY A 364 -15.50 -0.04 -5.30
N ALA A 365 -16.16 1.12 -5.40
CA ALA A 365 -17.55 1.21 -5.86
C ALA A 365 -17.70 0.71 -7.31
N THR A 366 -16.73 0.98 -8.16
CA THR A 366 -16.71 0.52 -9.56
C THR A 366 -16.55 -1.00 -9.65
N VAL A 367 -15.66 -1.58 -8.83
CA VAL A 367 -15.50 -3.04 -8.75
C VAL A 367 -16.81 -3.69 -8.32
N LEU A 368 -17.44 -3.19 -7.26
CA LEU A 368 -18.70 -3.74 -6.76
C LEU A 368 -19.85 -3.59 -7.77
N ASP A 369 -19.93 -2.46 -8.46
CA ASP A 369 -20.94 -2.22 -9.50
C ASP A 369 -20.86 -3.26 -10.62
N TYR A 370 -19.65 -3.64 -11.03
CA TYR A 370 -19.47 -4.68 -12.04
C TYR A 370 -20.07 -6.03 -11.62
N PHE A 371 -20.05 -6.34 -10.32
CA PHE A 371 -20.67 -7.56 -9.78
C PHE A 371 -22.13 -7.37 -9.33
N GLY A 372 -22.73 -6.19 -9.55
CA GLY A 372 -24.09 -5.89 -9.15
C GLY A 372 -24.28 -5.77 -7.63
N ILE A 373 -23.24 -5.39 -6.90
CA ILE A 373 -23.24 -5.24 -5.44
C ILE A 373 -23.27 -3.75 -5.09
N GLN A 374 -24.21 -3.35 -4.23
CA GLN A 374 -24.28 -1.98 -3.72
C GLN A 374 -23.20 -1.76 -2.66
N PRO A 375 -22.34 -0.72 -2.79
CA PRO A 375 -21.34 -0.45 -1.78
C PRO A 375 -21.93 -0.07 -0.42
N GLU A 376 -21.37 -0.57 0.66
CA GLU A 376 -21.67 -0.17 2.05
C GLU A 376 -20.79 1.00 2.53
N PHE A 377 -20.19 1.72 1.61
CA PHE A 377 -19.34 2.89 1.85
C PHE A 377 -19.64 4.00 0.84
N GLU A 378 -19.19 5.21 1.12
CA GLU A 378 -19.33 6.33 0.19
C GLU A 378 -18.37 6.17 -0.99
N GLY A 379 -18.92 6.10 -2.18
CA GLY A 379 -18.20 6.00 -3.44
C GLY A 379 -19.17 5.86 -4.60
N SER A 380 -18.76 6.32 -5.76
CA SER A 380 -19.56 6.29 -6.97
C SER A 380 -18.82 5.55 -8.08
N SER A 381 -19.49 4.59 -8.71
CA SER A 381 -18.93 3.84 -9.84
C SER A 381 -18.65 4.76 -11.03
N VAL A 382 -17.52 4.53 -11.68
CA VAL A 382 -17.15 5.15 -12.96
C VAL A 382 -17.13 4.12 -14.10
N LEU A 383 -17.75 2.97 -13.90
CA LEU A 383 -17.83 1.91 -14.91
C LEU A 383 -18.45 2.42 -16.21
N LYS A 384 -19.50 3.19 -16.08
CA LYS A 384 -20.14 3.87 -17.22
C LYS A 384 -19.71 5.34 -17.25
N ALA A 385 -19.64 5.90 -18.46
CA ALA A 385 -19.47 7.34 -18.59
C ALA A 385 -20.70 8.06 -18.00
N ASP A 386 -20.45 9.23 -17.38
CA ASP A 386 -21.54 10.10 -16.97
C ASP A 386 -22.39 10.45 -18.20
N PRO A 387 -23.73 10.46 -18.08
CA PRO A 387 -24.56 10.92 -19.19
C PRO A 387 -24.21 12.39 -19.50
N SER A 388 -23.85 12.65 -20.76
CA SER A 388 -23.54 13.98 -21.30
C SER A 388 -24.77 14.90 -21.31
#